data_e82398c396aa306f864972300276b2d0
#
_entry.id   e82398c396aa306f864972300276b2d0
#
_cell.length_a   1.000
_cell.length_b   1.000
_cell.length_c   1.000
_cell.angle_alpha   90.00
_cell.angle_beta   90.00
_cell.angle_gamma   90.00
#
_symmetry.space_group_name_H-M   'P 1'
#
loop_
_entity.id
_entity.type
_entity.pdbx_description
1 polymer ?
#
loop_
_entity_poly.entity_id
_entity_poly.type
_entity_poly.pdbx_seq_one_letter_code
_entity_poly.pdbx_strand_id
1 'polypeptide(L)'
;MRKIEPTTAFKRDFKREGKGLHRAVLDVDLKQVITALANDVALPAKHRDHPLTGNWKDYRDCHVRPDLVLIYRLIDGDGTLDSPRRLVLARLGSHSELDL
;
A
#
# COMPACT_ATOMS: atom_id res chain seq x y z
N MET A 1 7.91 -6.39 12.92
CA MET A 1 7.33 -6.15 11.56
C MET A 1 5.86 -6.49 11.56
N ARG A 2 5.05 -5.62 10.97
CA ARG A 2 3.61 -5.89 10.81
C ARG A 2 3.39 -7.08 9.88
N LYS A 3 2.32 -7.84 10.12
CA LYS A 3 1.91 -8.90 9.20
C LYS A 3 1.34 -8.26 7.93
N ILE A 4 1.88 -8.62 6.78
CA ILE A 4 1.47 -8.07 5.49
C ILE A 4 0.32 -8.89 4.93
N GLU A 5 -0.83 -8.23 4.67
CA GLU A 5 -2.05 -8.89 4.20
C GLU A 5 -2.54 -8.24 2.90
N PRO A 6 -2.16 -8.76 1.75
CA PRO A 6 -2.71 -8.27 0.48
C PRO A 6 -4.15 -8.76 0.30
N THR A 7 -5.03 -7.83 -0.10
CA THR A 7 -6.42 -8.17 -0.43
C THR A 7 -6.47 -8.82 -1.82
N THR A 8 -7.61 -9.45 -2.13
CA THR A 8 -7.85 -10.00 -3.48
C THR A 8 -7.76 -8.90 -4.54
N ALA A 9 -8.31 -7.71 -4.23
CA ALA A 9 -8.25 -6.58 -5.16
C ALA A 9 -6.81 -6.12 -5.40
N PHE A 10 -5.98 -6.05 -4.34
CA PHE A 10 -4.57 -5.70 -4.49
C PHE A 10 -3.83 -6.74 -5.35
N LYS A 11 -4.05 -8.02 -5.11
CA LYS A 11 -3.39 -9.08 -5.89
C LYS A 11 -3.72 -8.98 -7.37
N ARG A 12 -4.97 -8.65 -7.71
CA ARG A 12 -5.40 -8.45 -9.08
C ARG A 12 -4.74 -7.22 -9.69
N ASP A 13 -4.70 -6.12 -8.93
CA ASP A 13 -4.03 -4.89 -9.35
C ASP A 13 -2.53 -5.12 -9.58
N PHE A 14 -1.87 -5.83 -8.67
CA PHE A 14 -0.45 -6.15 -8.76
C PHE A 14 -0.15 -6.93 -10.04
N LYS A 15 -0.98 -7.93 -10.34
CA LYS A 15 -0.81 -8.73 -11.56
C LYS A 15 -0.97 -7.87 -12.80
N ARG A 16 -1.94 -6.96 -12.81
CA ARG A 16 -2.15 -6.03 -13.93
C ARG A 16 -0.94 -5.12 -14.12
N GLU A 17 -0.44 -4.52 -13.03
CA GLU A 17 0.72 -3.61 -13.12
C GLU A 17 1.99 -4.35 -13.51
N GLY A 18 2.12 -5.62 -13.16
CA GLY A 18 3.25 -6.46 -13.57
C GLY A 18 3.33 -6.70 -15.07
N LYS A 19 2.26 -6.42 -15.80
CA LYS A 19 2.21 -6.55 -17.27
C LYS A 19 2.30 -5.20 -17.98
N GLY A 20 2.35 -4.09 -17.23
CA GLY A 20 2.31 -2.74 -17.77
C GLY A 20 3.61 -1.97 -17.62
N LEU A 21 3.48 -0.65 -17.68
CA LEU A 21 4.62 0.28 -17.62
C LEU A 21 5.40 0.21 -16.31
N HIS A 22 4.75 -0.21 -15.22
CA HIS A 22 5.35 -0.22 -13.88
C HIS A 22 6.03 -1.54 -13.51
N ARG A 23 6.21 -2.43 -14.47
CA ARG A 23 6.76 -3.77 -14.20
C ARG A 23 8.06 -3.72 -13.41
N ALA A 24 9.02 -2.89 -13.83
CA ALA A 24 10.31 -2.78 -13.17
C ALA A 24 10.20 -2.12 -11.78
N VAL A 25 9.22 -1.24 -11.60
CA VAL A 25 8.99 -0.52 -10.34
C VAL A 25 8.49 -1.46 -9.25
N LEU A 26 7.71 -2.48 -9.60
CA LEU A 26 7.13 -3.40 -8.62
C LEU A 26 8.21 -4.18 -7.85
N ASP A 27 9.28 -4.57 -8.53
CA ASP A 27 10.32 -5.38 -7.91
C ASP A 27 11.21 -4.60 -6.95
N VAL A 28 11.30 -3.29 -7.09
CA VAL A 28 12.20 -2.46 -6.29
C VAL A 28 11.41 -1.45 -5.46
N ASP A 29 10.78 -0.48 -6.11
CA ASP A 29 10.19 0.66 -5.42
C ASP A 29 8.99 0.27 -4.54
N LEU A 30 8.08 -0.56 -5.06
CA LEU A 30 6.93 -1.02 -4.29
C LEU A 30 7.38 -1.85 -3.09
N LYS A 31 8.34 -2.73 -3.30
CA LYS A 31 8.86 -3.59 -2.23
C LYS A 31 9.50 -2.77 -1.11
N GLN A 32 10.25 -1.72 -1.46
CA GLN A 32 10.84 -0.81 -0.48
C GLN A 32 9.76 -0.08 0.33
N VAL A 33 8.72 0.41 -0.33
CA VAL A 33 7.61 1.09 0.32
C VAL A 33 6.90 0.15 1.29
N ILE A 34 6.54 -1.04 0.84
CA ILE A 34 5.85 -2.03 1.69
C ILE A 34 6.72 -2.40 2.89
N THR A 35 8.01 -2.62 2.69
CA THR A 35 8.92 -2.97 3.78
C THR A 35 8.99 -1.84 4.82
N ALA A 36 9.09 -0.59 4.38
CA ALA A 36 9.13 0.55 5.28
C ALA A 36 7.83 0.64 6.10
N LEU A 37 6.68 0.52 5.44
CA LEU A 37 5.37 0.56 6.12
C LEU A 37 5.23 -0.59 7.12
N ALA A 38 5.66 -1.78 6.77
CA ALA A 38 5.58 -2.95 7.65
C ALA A 38 6.45 -2.81 8.89
N ASN A 39 7.54 -2.07 8.80
CA ASN A 39 8.47 -1.84 9.90
C ASN A 39 8.24 -0.50 10.60
N ASP A 40 7.14 0.19 10.30
CA ASP A 40 6.78 1.50 10.87
C ASP A 40 7.86 2.57 10.64
N VAL A 41 8.55 2.48 9.52
CA VAL A 41 9.53 3.48 9.09
C VAL A 41 8.81 4.53 8.24
N ALA A 42 9.00 5.80 8.59
CA ALA A 42 8.37 6.89 7.84
C ALA A 42 8.86 6.91 6.38
N LEU A 43 7.92 7.10 5.45
CA LEU A 43 8.27 7.22 4.04
C LEU A 43 8.87 8.59 3.74
N PRO A 44 9.83 8.70 2.81
CA PRO A 44 10.29 9.99 2.32
C PRO A 44 9.12 10.84 1.80
N ALA A 45 9.25 12.17 1.91
CA ALA A 45 8.19 13.11 1.52
C ALA A 45 7.75 12.96 0.05
N LYS A 46 8.62 12.47 -0.81
CA LYS A 46 8.31 12.24 -2.23
C LYS A 46 7.16 11.25 -2.44
N HIS A 47 6.88 10.39 -1.46
CA HIS A 47 5.80 9.40 -1.55
C HIS A 47 4.44 9.96 -1.14
N ARG A 48 4.38 11.19 -0.63
CA ARG A 48 3.14 11.90 -0.29
C ARG A 48 2.15 11.04 0.50
N ASP A 49 2.65 10.31 1.50
CA ASP A 49 1.83 9.47 2.36
C ASP A 49 0.83 10.33 3.14
N HIS A 50 -0.47 10.03 3.00
CA HIS A 50 -1.51 10.81 3.68
C HIS A 50 -2.79 9.98 3.90
N PRO A 51 -3.62 10.35 4.90
CA PRO A 51 -4.88 9.66 5.14
C PRO A 51 -5.92 10.01 4.08
N LEU A 52 -6.81 9.07 3.82
CA LEU A 52 -7.93 9.26 2.90
C LEU A 52 -9.22 9.57 3.67
N THR A 53 -10.21 10.06 2.94
CA THR A 53 -11.54 10.39 3.49
C THR A 53 -12.63 9.68 2.68
N GLY A 54 -13.91 9.89 3.07
CA GLY A 54 -15.04 9.31 2.36
C GLY A 54 -15.07 7.80 2.43
N ASN A 55 -15.22 7.14 1.29
CA ASN A 55 -15.31 5.69 1.22
C ASN A 55 -14.03 4.98 1.67
N TRP A 56 -12.90 5.69 1.67
CA TRP A 56 -11.60 5.17 2.09
C TRP A 56 -11.22 5.64 3.50
N LYS A 57 -12.18 6.07 4.29
CA LYS A 57 -11.92 6.42 5.70
C LYS A 57 -11.17 5.26 6.38
N ASP A 58 -10.19 5.59 7.21
CA ASP A 58 -9.29 4.67 7.91
C ASP A 58 -8.19 4.06 7.03
N TYR A 59 -8.19 4.38 5.75
CA TYR A 59 -7.11 4.00 4.84
C TYR A 59 -6.19 5.19 4.56
N ARG A 60 -5.02 4.88 4.06
CA ARG A 60 -4.03 5.88 3.64
C ARG A 60 -3.60 5.58 2.22
N ASP A 61 -3.09 6.58 1.50
CA ASP A 61 -2.42 6.31 0.24
C ASP A 61 -1.00 6.85 0.26
N CYS A 62 -0.15 6.26 -0.55
CA CYS A 62 1.18 6.79 -0.82
C CYS A 62 1.50 6.58 -2.30
N HIS A 63 2.33 7.48 -2.83
CA HIS A 63 2.77 7.39 -4.22
C HIS A 63 4.06 6.59 -4.29
N VAL A 64 3.97 5.35 -4.78
CA VAL A 64 5.16 4.55 -5.07
C VAL A 64 5.96 5.25 -6.19
N ARG A 65 5.21 5.74 -7.17
CA ARG A 65 5.66 6.64 -8.25
C ARG A 65 4.59 7.72 -8.42
N PRO A 66 4.87 8.84 -9.10
CA PRO A 66 3.86 9.88 -9.29
C PRO A 66 2.54 9.38 -9.88
N ASP A 67 2.60 8.35 -10.73
CA ASP A 67 1.44 7.76 -11.40
C ASP A 67 1.08 6.37 -10.89
N LEU A 68 1.67 5.92 -9.78
CA LEU A 68 1.38 4.61 -9.19
C LEU A 68 1.14 4.76 -7.69
N VAL A 69 -0.11 4.59 -7.28
CA VAL A 69 -0.58 4.83 -5.90
C VAL A 69 -0.88 3.51 -5.21
N LEU A 70 -0.46 3.38 -3.96
CA LEU A 70 -0.79 2.26 -3.07
C LEU A 70 -1.79 2.75 -2.02
N ILE A 71 -2.95 2.10 -1.92
CA ILE A 71 -3.89 2.32 -0.81
C ILE A 71 -3.67 1.21 0.20
N TYR A 72 -3.48 1.58 1.46
CA TYR A 72 -3.19 0.63 2.53
C TYR A 72 -3.84 1.06 3.84
N ARG A 73 -3.86 0.13 4.79
CA ARG A 73 -4.37 0.39 6.13
C ARG A 73 -3.43 -0.23 7.15
N LEU A 74 -3.15 0.52 8.23
CA LEU A 74 -2.38 0.05 9.37
C LEU A 74 -3.36 -0.34 10.47
N ILE A 75 -3.28 -1.59 10.94
CA ILE A 75 -4.12 -2.09 12.03
C ILE A 75 -3.17 -2.44 13.16
N ASP A 76 -3.33 -1.78 14.31
CA ASP A 76 -2.34 -1.89 15.37
C ASP A 76 -2.52 -3.12 16.25
N GLY A 77 -3.73 -3.59 16.49
CA GLY A 77 -3.94 -4.73 17.37
C GLY A 77 -3.20 -4.55 18.70
N ASP A 78 -2.98 -5.65 19.44
CA ASP A 78 -2.19 -5.64 20.66
C ASP A 78 -0.82 -6.34 20.52
N GLY A 79 -0.51 -6.80 19.31
CA GLY A 79 0.76 -7.47 19.02
C GLY A 79 0.80 -8.95 19.38
N THR A 80 -0.30 -9.51 19.89
CA THR A 80 -0.39 -10.94 20.22
C THR A 80 -0.73 -11.75 18.98
N LEU A 81 -0.67 -13.09 19.09
CA LEU A 81 -1.05 -13.99 18.00
C LEU A 81 -2.53 -13.83 17.64
N ASP A 82 -3.39 -13.50 18.61
CA ASP A 82 -4.82 -13.34 18.38
C ASP A 82 -5.18 -11.96 17.80
N SER A 83 -4.33 -10.96 18.02
CA SER A 83 -4.56 -9.60 17.55
C SER A 83 -3.23 -8.99 17.09
N PRO A 84 -2.68 -9.49 15.97
CA PRO A 84 -1.38 -9.01 15.48
C PRO A 84 -1.49 -7.62 14.87
N ARG A 85 -0.36 -6.90 14.87
CA ARG A 85 -0.25 -5.66 14.10
C ARG A 85 -0.18 -6.04 12.62
N ARG A 86 -0.97 -5.35 11.80
CA ARG A 86 -1.13 -5.70 10.38
C ARG A 86 -0.94 -4.52 9.45
N LEU A 87 -0.46 -4.81 8.25
CA LEU A 87 -0.45 -3.89 7.12
C LEU A 87 -1.34 -4.50 6.04
N VAL A 88 -2.49 -3.91 5.79
CA VAL A 88 -3.42 -4.37 4.76
C VAL A 88 -3.13 -3.60 3.47
N LEU A 89 -2.81 -4.33 2.40
CA LEU A 89 -2.61 -3.75 1.07
C LEU A 89 -3.94 -3.82 0.32
N ALA A 90 -4.58 -2.67 0.14
CA ALA A 90 -5.96 -2.63 -0.36
C ALA A 90 -6.05 -2.52 -1.88
N ARG A 91 -5.33 -1.58 -2.49
CA ARG A 91 -5.36 -1.35 -3.93
C ARG A 91 -4.03 -0.83 -4.44
N LEU A 92 -3.79 -1.00 -5.73
CA LEU A 92 -2.60 -0.49 -6.41
C LEU A 92 -2.98 -0.04 -7.83
N GLY A 93 -2.65 1.19 -8.21
CA GLY A 93 -2.95 1.69 -9.53
C GLY A 93 -2.78 3.19 -9.66
N SER A 94 -3.24 3.77 -10.77
CA SER A 94 -3.25 5.22 -10.95
C SER A 94 -4.39 5.85 -10.15
N HIS A 95 -4.35 7.17 -9.96
CA HIS A 95 -5.45 7.89 -9.32
C HIS A 95 -6.78 7.63 -10.02
N SER A 96 -6.78 7.64 -11.36
CA SER A 96 -7.99 7.40 -12.15
C SER A 96 -8.54 6.00 -11.95
N GLU A 97 -7.65 4.99 -11.95
CA GLU A 97 -8.05 3.60 -11.77
C GLU A 97 -8.63 3.35 -10.37
N LEU A 98 -8.14 4.08 -9.36
CA LEU A 98 -8.56 3.92 -7.97
C LEU A 98 -9.66 4.90 -7.57
N ASP A 99 -10.09 5.74 -8.49
CA ASP A 99 -11.18 6.71 -8.27
C ASP A 99 -10.86 7.72 -7.16
N LEU A 100 -9.63 8.18 -7.17
CA LEU A 100 -9.12 9.14 -6.18
C LEU A 100 -9.10 10.57 -6.69
#